data_f969466560abbebfd6a15e213791f01f
#
_entry.id   f969466560abbebfd6a15e213791f01f
#
_cell.length_a   1.000
_cell.length_b   1.000
_cell.length_c   1.000
_cell.angle_alpha   90.00
_cell.angle_beta   90.00
_cell.angle_gamma   90.00
#
_symmetry.space_group_name_H-M   'P 1'
#
loop_
_entity.id
_entity.type
_entity.pdbx_description
1 polymer ?
#
loop_
_entity_poly.entity_id
_entity_poly.type
_entity_poly.pdbx_seq_one_letter_code
_entity_poly.pdbx_strand_id
1 'polypeptide(L)'
;MQKKKRKTLFEDSLDDIFLRPLKNQNADFLKTPITLSSWFTICSSSKTMEYTSYFFEMHGNVITCKKDEDKKEIAYMDVLNSFMKKTEGTDIKGKPHYGIKFIKRRTYEELFHPDKEVVDRWFESLKRFCILTKFRCYFESIKVLGKGNFAKVFLVKRISDGKEFAVKVFNKSAIMTDPLEIKCLIYEIEMLRMINHYRVMRLYEMYEGENFIYCLVELYKGTDLLNAIVKKGSQPEQKALTIILQILEGLEYLHSKSIMHRDLKPENIIFKKSNDIDIGIVDLGFATLEEDYKKLFVRCGTPGYVAPEILNDMDYDCKVDVFSCGIIFYMILTGKIPFSGTSYKEIVQKNMRGKINFNFSELNIKISPPSKLISNGPITEDVEEIPRGKAEQ
;
A
#
# COMPACT_ATOMS: atom_id res chain seq x y z
N MET A 1 11.13 35.04 -19.21
CA MET A 1 11.20 33.62 -18.78
C MET A 1 9.86 33.23 -18.14
N GLN A 2 8.99 32.54 -18.89
CA GLN A 2 7.76 32.00 -18.32
C GLN A 2 8.15 30.89 -17.33
N LYS A 3 7.81 31.05 -16.04
CA LYS A 3 7.91 29.97 -15.06
C LYS A 3 7.04 28.80 -15.56
N LYS A 4 7.66 27.72 -16.07
CA LYS A 4 6.96 26.47 -16.35
C LYS A 4 6.18 26.11 -15.08
N LYS A 5 4.84 26.09 -15.16
CA LYS A 5 3.98 25.65 -14.06
C LYS A 5 4.44 24.25 -13.66
N ARG A 6 4.71 24.05 -12.37
CA ARG A 6 5.04 22.73 -11.81
C ARG A 6 3.83 21.84 -11.97
N LYS A 7 3.96 20.79 -12.76
CA LYS A 7 2.91 19.78 -12.92
C LYS A 7 3.02 18.78 -11.76
N THR A 8 1.97 18.64 -10.97
CA THR A 8 1.89 17.59 -9.95
C THR A 8 1.47 16.27 -10.58
N LEU A 9 1.91 15.14 -9.98
CA LEU A 9 1.51 13.80 -10.42
C LEU A 9 -0.02 13.61 -10.31
N PHE A 10 -0.64 14.25 -9.33
CA PHE A 10 -2.04 14.07 -8.97
C PHE A 10 -2.98 15.12 -9.57
N GLU A 11 -2.52 15.95 -10.53
CA GLU A 11 -3.32 17.07 -11.05
C GLU A 11 -4.60 16.62 -11.77
N ASP A 12 -4.57 15.47 -12.42
CA ASP A 12 -5.69 14.96 -13.24
C ASP A 12 -6.65 14.04 -12.45
N SER A 13 -6.26 13.57 -11.27
CA SER A 13 -7.05 12.61 -10.46
C SER A 13 -7.94 13.27 -9.40
N LEU A 14 -8.01 14.61 -9.36
CA LEU A 14 -8.51 15.30 -8.19
C LEU A 14 -9.70 16.20 -8.52
N ASP A 15 -10.81 15.93 -7.85
CA ASP A 15 -11.86 16.92 -7.62
C ASP A 15 -11.33 18.08 -6.78
N ASP A 16 -11.96 19.26 -6.90
CA ASP A 16 -11.62 20.40 -6.06
C ASP A 16 -11.85 20.06 -4.57
N ILE A 17 -11.00 20.60 -3.70
CA ILE A 17 -11.16 20.47 -2.27
C ILE A 17 -12.13 21.55 -1.80
N PHE A 18 -13.34 21.16 -1.49
CA PHE A 18 -14.33 22.01 -0.85
C PHE A 18 -15.11 21.22 0.16
N LEU A 19 -15.57 21.88 1.19
CA LEU A 19 -16.64 21.36 2.04
C LEU A 19 -17.90 21.21 1.18
N ARG A 20 -18.17 19.98 0.76
CA ARG A 20 -19.34 19.64 -0.06
C ARG A 20 -20.51 19.33 0.84
N PRO A 21 -21.72 19.88 0.56
CA PRO A 21 -22.91 19.47 1.29
C PRO A 21 -23.12 17.97 1.23
N LEU A 22 -23.39 17.37 2.39
CA LEU A 22 -23.73 15.96 2.46
C LEU A 22 -25.15 15.78 1.92
N LYS A 23 -25.27 15.38 0.65
CA LYS A 23 -26.53 14.94 0.06
C LYS A 23 -26.68 13.45 0.37
N ASN A 24 -27.90 12.98 0.61
CA ASN A 24 -28.28 11.62 1.08
C ASN A 24 -27.75 10.43 0.22
N GLN A 25 -26.77 10.59 -0.65
CA GLN A 25 -26.25 9.56 -1.54
C GLN A 25 -24.74 9.41 -1.29
N ASN A 26 -24.33 8.19 -0.94
CA ASN A 26 -22.93 7.73 -0.78
C ASN A 26 -22.17 8.27 0.45
N ALA A 27 -22.68 8.01 1.64
CA ALA A 27 -21.96 8.28 2.89
C ALA A 27 -21.26 7.02 3.44
N ASP A 28 -20.76 6.14 2.58
CA ASP A 28 -20.08 4.91 3.00
C ASP A 28 -18.84 5.18 3.87
N PHE A 29 -18.20 6.34 3.68
CA PHE A 29 -17.10 6.79 4.55
C PHE A 29 -17.52 6.99 6.02
N LEU A 30 -18.79 7.26 6.30
CA LEU A 30 -19.31 7.37 7.67
C LEU A 30 -19.29 6.02 8.43
N LYS A 31 -19.16 4.89 7.70
CA LYS A 31 -18.94 3.58 8.29
C LYS A 31 -17.51 3.42 8.82
N THR A 32 -16.57 4.27 8.37
CA THR A 32 -15.20 4.28 8.88
C THR A 32 -15.20 4.89 10.28
N PRO A 33 -14.57 4.23 11.28
CA PRO A 33 -14.53 4.76 12.63
C PRO A 33 -13.92 6.17 12.70
N ILE A 34 -14.50 7.02 13.55
CA ILE A 34 -13.94 8.33 13.86
C ILE A 34 -12.60 8.15 14.58
N THR A 35 -11.55 8.75 14.04
CA THR A 35 -10.21 8.67 14.62
C THR A 35 -9.82 9.91 15.41
N LEU A 36 -10.34 11.07 15.02
CA LEU A 36 -10.17 12.34 15.72
C LEU A 36 -11.42 13.20 15.56
N SER A 37 -11.72 14.01 16.58
CA SER A 37 -12.72 15.06 16.51
C SER A 37 -12.26 16.32 17.25
N SER A 38 -12.63 17.49 16.74
CA SER A 38 -12.33 18.77 17.35
C SER A 38 -13.12 19.90 16.71
N TRP A 39 -13.26 20.98 17.45
CA TRP A 39 -13.73 22.25 16.90
C TRP A 39 -12.63 22.91 16.07
N PHE A 40 -12.98 23.37 14.88
CA PHE A 40 -12.12 24.21 14.05
C PHE A 40 -12.91 25.38 13.51
N THR A 41 -12.21 26.48 13.26
CA THR A 41 -12.73 27.65 12.58
C THR A 41 -12.28 27.64 11.14
N ILE A 42 -13.19 27.91 10.22
CA ILE A 42 -12.90 28.12 8.79
C ILE A 42 -13.23 29.56 8.39
N CYS A 43 -12.53 30.05 7.38
CA CYS A 43 -12.83 31.34 6.77
C CYS A 43 -13.75 31.13 5.56
N SER A 44 -15.00 31.53 5.67
CA SER A 44 -16.03 31.29 4.64
C SER A 44 -15.87 32.14 3.39
N SER A 45 -15.11 33.24 3.45
CA SER A 45 -14.89 34.11 2.30
C SER A 45 -13.59 34.90 2.45
N SER A 46 -12.77 34.86 1.42
CA SER A 46 -11.55 35.69 1.33
C SER A 46 -11.85 37.19 1.23
N LYS A 47 -13.09 37.58 0.91
CA LYS A 47 -13.50 38.98 0.78
C LYS A 47 -14.05 39.59 2.06
N THR A 48 -14.82 38.80 2.84
CA THR A 48 -15.50 39.30 4.06
C THR A 48 -14.79 38.88 5.34
N MET A 49 -13.80 37.95 5.28
CA MET A 49 -13.11 37.39 6.44
C MET A 49 -14.07 36.92 7.56
N GLU A 50 -15.17 36.31 7.16
CA GLU A 50 -16.10 35.72 8.11
C GLU A 50 -15.56 34.36 8.59
N TYR A 51 -15.36 34.26 9.89
CA TYR A 51 -14.89 33.06 10.55
C TYR A 51 -16.04 32.35 11.22
N THR A 52 -16.22 31.08 10.88
CA THR A 52 -17.29 30.21 11.46
C THR A 52 -16.65 28.98 12.05
N SER A 53 -17.05 28.63 13.27
CA SER A 53 -16.58 27.40 13.93
C SER A 53 -17.55 26.27 13.67
N TYR A 54 -16.99 25.09 13.41
CA TYR A 54 -17.69 23.83 13.23
C TYR A 54 -16.99 22.72 14.00
N PHE A 55 -17.74 21.70 14.34
CA PHE A 55 -17.19 20.45 14.88
C PHE A 55 -16.81 19.53 13.74
N PHE A 56 -15.54 19.13 13.69
CA PHE A 56 -14.99 18.28 12.66
C PHE A 56 -14.68 16.89 13.17
N GLU A 57 -14.95 15.88 12.34
CA GLU A 57 -14.64 14.48 12.62
C GLU A 57 -13.85 13.89 11.46
N MET A 58 -12.82 13.09 11.76
CA MET A 58 -11.97 12.45 10.78
C MET A 58 -12.31 10.98 10.61
N HIS A 59 -12.70 10.59 9.40
CA HIS A 59 -13.00 9.23 8.96
C HIS A 59 -11.96 8.81 7.91
N GLY A 60 -10.76 8.39 8.34
CA GLY A 60 -9.65 8.12 7.44
C GLY A 60 -9.20 9.37 6.69
N ASN A 61 -9.37 9.40 5.35
CA ASN A 61 -9.05 10.55 4.50
C ASN A 61 -10.22 11.52 4.30
N VAL A 62 -11.39 11.23 4.87
CA VAL A 62 -12.55 12.12 4.78
C VAL A 62 -12.75 12.83 6.11
N ILE A 63 -12.94 14.13 6.02
CA ILE A 63 -13.24 15.00 7.16
C ILE A 63 -14.67 15.50 7.00
N THR A 64 -15.52 15.22 7.98
CA THR A 64 -16.90 15.74 8.05
C THR A 64 -16.98 16.94 8.96
N CYS A 65 -18.00 17.77 8.80
CA CYS A 65 -18.25 18.87 9.73
C CYS A 65 -19.72 18.92 10.15
N LYS A 66 -19.94 19.37 11.40
CA LYS A 66 -21.23 19.56 12.04
C LYS A 66 -21.32 20.98 12.59
N LYS A 67 -22.55 21.49 12.73
CA LYS A 67 -22.75 22.78 13.45
C LYS A 67 -22.58 22.62 14.95
N ASP A 68 -22.81 21.40 15.45
CA ASP A 68 -22.78 21.05 16.87
C ASP A 68 -22.43 19.57 16.98
N GLU A 69 -21.82 19.15 18.10
CA GLU A 69 -21.37 17.78 18.32
C GLU A 69 -22.49 16.75 18.19
N ASP A 70 -23.68 17.08 18.68
CA ASP A 70 -24.86 16.22 18.68
C ASP A 70 -25.69 16.29 17.39
N LYS A 71 -25.27 17.10 16.40
CA LYS A 71 -26.02 17.26 15.14
C LYS A 71 -25.48 16.36 14.06
N LYS A 72 -26.31 16.17 13.01
CA LYS A 72 -25.89 15.45 11.80
C LYS A 72 -24.85 16.26 11.02
N GLU A 73 -24.00 15.52 10.32
CA GLU A 73 -23.01 16.09 9.40
C GLU A 73 -23.72 16.94 8.33
N ILE A 74 -23.16 18.13 8.07
CA ILE A 74 -23.70 19.06 7.07
C ILE A 74 -22.86 19.08 5.80
N ALA A 75 -21.55 18.81 5.92
CA ALA A 75 -20.66 18.78 4.79
C ALA A 75 -19.46 17.87 5.06
N TYR A 76 -18.71 17.56 4.01
CA TYR A 76 -17.49 16.78 4.07
C TYR A 76 -16.44 17.31 3.09
N MET A 77 -15.17 16.98 3.34
CA MET A 77 -14.07 17.14 2.38
C MET A 77 -13.21 15.89 2.33
N ASP A 78 -12.84 15.45 1.13
CA ASP A 78 -11.86 14.39 0.91
C ASP A 78 -10.48 15.03 0.75
N VAL A 79 -9.60 14.75 1.69
CA VAL A 79 -8.24 15.30 1.71
C VAL A 79 -7.20 14.38 1.03
N LEU A 80 -7.64 13.23 0.51
CA LEU A 80 -6.76 12.31 -0.19
C LEU A 80 -6.02 13.03 -1.33
N ASN A 81 -4.70 12.83 -1.39
CA ASN A 81 -3.82 13.47 -2.37
C ASN A 81 -3.81 15.01 -2.39
N SER A 82 -4.37 15.69 -1.37
CA SER A 82 -4.19 17.13 -1.23
C SER A 82 -2.78 17.47 -0.72
N PHE A 83 -2.21 18.56 -1.19
CA PHE A 83 -1.05 19.13 -0.51
C PHE A 83 -1.47 19.67 0.84
N MET A 84 -0.70 19.35 1.87
CA MET A 84 -0.98 19.75 3.24
C MET A 84 0.20 20.48 3.85
N LYS A 85 -0.07 21.56 4.56
CA LYS A 85 0.95 22.31 5.33
C LYS A 85 0.34 22.90 6.59
N LYS A 86 1.18 23.07 7.62
CA LYS A 86 0.84 23.88 8.79
C LYS A 86 0.91 25.37 8.44
N THR A 87 0.06 26.14 9.07
CA THR A 87 0.06 27.60 9.01
C THR A 87 0.01 28.16 10.43
N GLU A 88 0.57 29.34 10.60
CA GLU A 88 0.57 30.08 11.86
C GLU A 88 0.26 31.53 11.52
N GLY A 89 -0.51 32.19 12.38
CA GLY A 89 -0.90 33.58 12.23
C GLY A 89 -1.50 34.14 13.50
N THR A 90 -2.11 35.31 13.38
CA THR A 90 -2.89 35.92 14.44
C THR A 90 -4.30 36.18 13.95
N ASP A 91 -5.28 36.05 14.86
CA ASP A 91 -6.66 36.42 14.59
C ASP A 91 -6.82 37.97 14.56
N ILE A 92 -8.02 38.43 14.24
CA ILE A 92 -8.35 39.89 14.19
C ILE A 92 -8.15 40.61 15.55
N LYS A 93 -8.03 39.85 16.65
CA LYS A 93 -7.77 40.39 17.99
C LYS A 93 -6.30 40.25 18.41
N GLY A 94 -5.42 39.85 17.48
CA GLY A 94 -3.99 39.66 17.73
C GLY A 94 -3.63 38.37 18.49
N LYS A 95 -4.58 37.44 18.74
CA LYS A 95 -4.28 36.17 19.37
C LYS A 95 -3.68 35.21 18.36
N PRO A 96 -2.66 34.43 18.76
CA PRO A 96 -2.09 33.42 17.88
C PRO A 96 -3.14 32.34 17.52
N HIS A 97 -3.14 31.94 16.27
CA HIS A 97 -3.87 30.79 15.79
C HIS A 97 -2.97 29.92 14.93
N TYR A 98 -3.26 28.61 14.93
CA TYR A 98 -2.55 27.60 14.19
C TYR A 98 -3.53 26.97 13.19
N GLY A 99 -3.02 26.53 12.04
CA GLY A 99 -3.91 25.99 11.03
C GLY A 99 -3.34 24.80 10.27
N ILE A 100 -4.23 24.08 9.60
CA ILE A 100 -3.90 23.09 8.58
C ILE A 100 -4.51 23.56 7.27
N LYS A 101 -3.67 23.80 6.29
CA LYS A 101 -4.08 24.20 4.95
C LYS A 101 -3.97 23.03 3.99
N PHE A 102 -5.08 22.69 3.36
CA PHE A 102 -5.20 21.70 2.29
C PHE A 102 -5.30 22.41 0.95
N ILE A 103 -4.57 21.95 -0.04
CA ILE A 103 -4.53 22.56 -1.37
C ILE A 103 -4.70 21.45 -2.41
N LYS A 104 -5.74 21.59 -3.26
CA LYS A 104 -5.94 20.77 -4.46
C LYS A 104 -6.07 21.71 -5.66
N ARG A 105 -5.35 21.42 -6.76
CA ARG A 105 -5.36 22.26 -7.96
C ARG A 105 -5.14 23.76 -7.64
N ARG A 106 -6.19 24.57 -7.77
CA ARG A 106 -6.17 26.03 -7.52
C ARG A 106 -6.99 26.44 -6.31
N THR A 107 -7.57 25.48 -5.61
CA THR A 107 -8.43 25.70 -4.46
C THR A 107 -7.73 25.28 -3.18
N TYR A 108 -8.18 25.83 -2.08
CA TYR A 108 -7.69 25.44 -0.77
C TYR A 108 -8.76 25.60 0.30
N GLU A 109 -8.65 24.78 1.34
CA GLU A 109 -9.37 24.92 2.60
C GLU A 109 -8.37 25.02 3.73
N GLU A 110 -8.72 25.77 4.75
CA GLU A 110 -7.85 25.99 5.90
C GLU A 110 -8.64 25.91 7.20
N LEU A 111 -8.22 25.00 8.08
CA LEU A 111 -8.83 24.75 9.38
C LEU A 111 -7.96 25.43 10.44
N PHE A 112 -8.53 26.31 11.27
CA PHE A 112 -7.82 27.05 12.30
C PHE A 112 -8.22 26.62 13.70
N HIS A 113 -7.26 26.54 14.60
CA HIS A 113 -7.46 26.27 16.03
C HIS A 113 -6.52 27.11 16.89
N PRO A 114 -6.96 27.61 18.08
CA PRO A 114 -6.11 28.38 18.97
C PRO A 114 -5.03 27.54 19.66
N ASP A 115 -5.27 26.23 19.81
CA ASP A 115 -4.33 25.30 20.42
C ASP A 115 -3.49 24.58 19.37
N LYS A 116 -2.17 24.75 19.45
CA LYS A 116 -1.19 24.13 18.58
C LYS A 116 -1.18 22.60 18.68
N GLU A 117 -1.40 22.03 19.87
CA GLU A 117 -1.35 20.58 20.07
C GLU A 117 -2.50 19.87 19.34
N VAL A 118 -3.68 20.51 19.27
CA VAL A 118 -4.81 19.99 18.50
C VAL A 118 -4.44 19.95 17.00
N VAL A 119 -3.91 21.03 16.48
CA VAL A 119 -3.46 21.12 15.09
C VAL A 119 -2.36 20.09 14.79
N ASP A 120 -1.41 19.91 15.70
CA ASP A 120 -0.31 18.96 15.55
C ASP A 120 -0.83 17.52 15.51
N ARG A 121 -1.76 17.12 16.38
CA ARG A 121 -2.40 15.77 16.37
C ARG A 121 -3.14 15.49 15.07
N TRP A 122 -3.94 16.44 14.59
CA TRP A 122 -4.65 16.31 13.32
C TRP A 122 -3.67 16.22 12.14
N PHE A 123 -2.66 17.07 12.11
CA PHE A 123 -1.64 17.07 11.07
C PHE A 123 -0.90 15.73 11.00
N GLU A 124 -0.46 15.19 12.14
CA GLU A 124 0.22 13.91 12.22
C GLU A 124 -0.67 12.75 11.70
N SER A 125 -1.96 12.76 12.04
CA SER A 125 -2.91 11.73 11.59
C SER A 125 -3.20 11.80 10.08
N LEU A 126 -3.16 12.99 9.50
CA LEU A 126 -3.47 13.24 8.08
C LEU A 126 -2.27 13.06 7.15
N LYS A 127 -1.04 13.06 7.65
CA LYS A 127 0.19 12.91 6.84
C LYS A 127 0.16 11.71 5.90
N ARG A 128 -0.46 10.62 6.30
CA ARG A 128 -0.57 9.40 5.52
C ARG A 128 -1.42 9.58 4.26
N PHE A 129 -2.43 10.43 4.30
CA PHE A 129 -3.40 10.63 3.22
C PHE A 129 -3.04 11.80 2.31
N CYS A 130 -2.29 12.77 2.84
CA CYS A 130 -1.93 14.00 2.17
C CYS A 130 -0.53 13.95 1.54
N ILE A 131 -0.22 14.95 0.73
CA ILE A 131 1.09 15.16 0.11
C ILE A 131 1.79 16.28 0.87
N LEU A 132 3.01 16.02 1.32
CA LEU A 132 3.88 16.98 1.96
C LEU A 132 4.93 17.52 0.97
N THR A 133 5.60 18.58 1.35
CA THR A 133 6.67 19.18 0.56
C THR A 133 7.96 19.29 1.39
N LYS A 134 9.08 19.64 0.74
CA LYS A 134 10.35 19.90 1.41
C LYS A 134 10.95 18.69 2.15
N PHE A 135 10.85 17.49 1.57
CA PHE A 135 11.39 16.24 2.15
C PHE A 135 12.79 16.41 2.76
N ARG A 136 13.73 17.04 2.03
CA ARG A 136 15.12 17.21 2.45
C ARG A 136 15.31 18.13 3.67
N CYS A 137 14.28 18.90 4.07
CA CYS A 137 14.32 19.69 5.30
C CYS A 137 14.06 18.83 6.55
N TYR A 138 13.49 17.63 6.37
CA TYR A 138 13.09 16.75 7.47
C TYR A 138 13.90 15.46 7.55
N PHE A 139 14.53 15.04 6.45
CA PHE A 139 15.23 13.77 6.36
C PHE A 139 16.60 13.88 5.70
N GLU A 140 17.57 13.21 6.31
CA GLU A 140 18.92 13.00 5.78
C GLU A 140 19.03 11.61 5.16
N SER A 141 19.61 11.51 3.95
CA SER A 141 19.85 10.24 3.28
C SER A 141 21.16 9.61 3.77
N ILE A 142 21.09 8.36 4.22
CA ILE A 142 22.27 7.63 4.76
C ILE A 142 22.89 6.73 3.67
N LYS A 143 22.10 5.82 3.09
CA LYS A 143 22.57 4.87 2.07
C LYS A 143 21.45 4.35 1.20
N VAL A 144 21.81 3.77 0.05
CA VAL A 144 20.89 3.03 -0.81
C VAL A 144 20.63 1.66 -0.19
N LEU A 145 19.36 1.26 -0.10
CA LEU A 145 18.92 -0.07 0.35
C LEU A 145 18.60 -0.98 -0.84
N GLY A 146 18.05 -0.41 -1.93
CA GLY A 146 17.67 -1.15 -3.12
C GLY A 146 17.49 -0.24 -4.32
N LYS A 147 17.48 -0.86 -5.52
CA LYS A 147 17.25 -0.17 -6.79
C LYS A 147 16.31 -1.02 -7.64
N GLY A 148 15.13 -0.51 -7.91
CA GLY A 148 14.18 -1.05 -8.89
C GLY A 148 14.24 -0.30 -10.22
N ASN A 149 13.37 -0.67 -11.15
CA ASN A 149 13.33 -0.08 -12.50
C ASN A 149 13.01 1.43 -12.46
N PHE A 150 12.02 1.84 -11.68
CA PHE A 150 11.51 3.22 -11.64
C PHE A 150 11.78 3.93 -10.31
N ALA A 151 12.22 3.19 -9.31
CA ALA A 151 12.43 3.71 -7.97
C ALA A 151 13.76 3.26 -7.37
N LYS A 152 14.30 4.09 -6.47
CA LYS A 152 15.39 3.72 -5.58
C LYS A 152 14.90 3.77 -4.15
N VAL A 153 15.31 2.82 -3.32
CA VAL A 153 15.02 2.79 -1.89
C VAL A 153 16.25 3.22 -1.12
N PHE A 154 16.08 4.19 -0.22
CA PHE A 154 17.16 4.70 0.62
C PHE A 154 16.82 4.49 2.09
N LEU A 155 17.85 4.26 2.90
CA LEU A 155 17.79 4.47 4.34
C LEU A 155 17.89 5.97 4.60
N VAL A 156 16.94 6.51 5.35
CA VAL A 156 16.93 7.91 5.75
C VAL A 156 16.75 8.04 7.26
N LYS A 157 17.27 9.14 7.80
CA LYS A 157 17.15 9.50 9.21
C LYS A 157 16.35 10.79 9.34
N ARG A 158 15.33 10.78 10.19
CA ARG A 158 14.58 12.00 10.47
C ARG A 158 15.44 12.93 11.36
N ILE A 159 15.56 14.18 10.95
CA ILE A 159 16.47 15.15 11.58
C ILE A 159 16.02 15.49 13.01
N SER A 160 14.70 15.55 13.27
CA SER A 160 14.14 16.00 14.54
C SER A 160 14.38 15.03 15.72
N ASP A 161 14.37 13.72 15.47
CA ASP A 161 14.44 12.69 16.53
C ASP A 161 15.43 11.55 16.22
N GLY A 162 16.10 11.62 15.09
CA GLY A 162 17.08 10.62 14.68
C GLY A 162 16.49 9.26 14.27
N LYS A 163 15.18 9.12 14.16
CA LYS A 163 14.52 7.85 13.79
C LYS A 163 14.79 7.50 12.33
N GLU A 164 15.08 6.23 12.08
CA GLU A 164 15.37 5.69 10.75
C GLU A 164 14.11 5.17 10.05
N PHE A 165 14.07 5.37 8.73
CA PHE A 165 12.99 4.93 7.84
C PHE A 165 13.59 4.45 6.52
N ALA A 166 12.79 3.71 5.76
CA ALA A 166 13.02 3.53 4.34
C ALA A 166 12.24 4.59 3.55
N VAL A 167 12.82 5.05 2.43
CA VAL A 167 12.10 5.92 1.50
C VAL A 167 12.24 5.40 0.09
N LYS A 168 11.10 5.13 -0.56
CA LYS A 168 11.02 4.78 -1.98
C LYS A 168 10.93 6.09 -2.78
N VAL A 169 11.92 6.33 -3.63
CA VAL A 169 12.10 7.61 -4.36
C VAL A 169 11.88 7.36 -5.84
N PHE A 170 10.92 8.06 -6.41
CA PHE A 170 10.57 7.98 -7.83
C PHE A 170 11.03 9.23 -8.56
N ASN A 171 11.65 9.07 -9.73
CA ASN A 171 12.04 10.17 -10.59
C ASN A 171 10.88 10.58 -11.50
N LYS A 172 10.36 11.80 -11.32
CA LYS A 172 9.23 12.32 -12.11
C LYS A 172 9.53 12.36 -13.60
N SER A 173 10.76 12.71 -14.00
CA SER A 173 11.10 12.79 -15.42
C SER A 173 11.08 11.42 -16.13
N ALA A 174 11.32 10.33 -15.41
CA ALA A 174 11.23 9.00 -15.96
C ALA A 174 9.77 8.52 -16.10
N ILE A 175 8.92 8.85 -15.12
CA ILE A 175 7.54 8.35 -15.06
C ILE A 175 6.59 9.20 -15.89
N MET A 176 6.76 10.53 -15.91
CA MET A 176 5.82 11.44 -16.58
C MET A 176 5.85 11.38 -18.11
N THR A 177 6.69 10.54 -18.69
CA THR A 177 6.73 10.29 -20.14
C THR A 177 5.68 9.28 -20.59
N ASP A 178 5.24 8.39 -19.70
CA ASP A 178 4.24 7.35 -19.97
C ASP A 178 3.02 7.50 -19.07
N PRO A 179 1.81 7.77 -19.65
CA PRO A 179 0.57 7.85 -18.88
C PRO A 179 0.25 6.56 -18.09
N LEU A 180 0.69 5.39 -18.58
CA LEU A 180 0.47 4.12 -17.87
C LEU A 180 1.32 4.05 -16.60
N GLU A 181 2.60 4.46 -16.67
CA GLU A 181 3.47 4.49 -15.50
C GLU A 181 2.96 5.45 -14.41
N ILE A 182 2.39 6.60 -14.83
CA ILE A 182 1.74 7.53 -13.91
C ILE A 182 0.58 6.84 -13.18
N LYS A 183 -0.29 6.16 -13.92
CA LYS A 183 -1.41 5.43 -13.33
C LYS A 183 -0.94 4.35 -12.35
N CYS A 184 0.05 3.56 -12.73
CA CYS A 184 0.61 2.51 -11.89
C CYS A 184 1.16 3.07 -10.58
N LEU A 185 1.90 4.17 -10.63
CA LEU A 185 2.42 4.81 -9.41
C LEU A 185 1.30 5.36 -8.52
N ILE A 186 0.28 5.98 -9.10
CA ILE A 186 -0.88 6.47 -8.35
C ILE A 186 -1.56 5.30 -7.64
N TYR A 187 -1.82 4.19 -8.35
CA TYR A 187 -2.42 2.99 -7.76
C TYR A 187 -1.56 2.39 -6.65
N GLU A 188 -0.25 2.26 -6.85
CA GLU A 188 0.66 1.78 -5.80
C GLU A 188 0.54 2.63 -4.53
N ILE A 189 0.53 3.96 -4.69
CA ILE A 189 0.40 4.89 -3.55
C ILE A 189 -0.96 4.76 -2.87
N GLU A 190 -2.04 4.62 -3.64
CA GLU A 190 -3.39 4.43 -3.11
C GLU A 190 -3.51 3.11 -2.34
N MET A 191 -2.98 2.02 -2.88
CA MET A 191 -2.93 0.74 -2.17
C MET A 191 -2.13 0.85 -0.87
N LEU A 192 -0.95 1.46 -0.90
CA LEU A 192 -0.14 1.69 0.30
C LEU A 192 -0.88 2.50 1.37
N ARG A 193 -1.72 3.46 0.98
CA ARG A 193 -2.51 4.27 1.91
C ARG A 193 -3.64 3.51 2.58
N MET A 194 -4.23 2.52 1.90
CA MET A 194 -5.29 1.68 2.44
C MET A 194 -4.79 0.67 3.49
N ILE A 195 -3.49 0.36 3.48
CA ILE A 195 -2.88 -0.71 4.26
C ILE A 195 -2.42 -0.20 5.63
N ASN A 196 -2.85 -0.90 6.68
CA ASN A 196 -2.37 -0.69 8.04
C ASN A 196 -2.37 -2.02 8.79
N HIS A 197 -1.37 -2.84 8.50
CA HIS A 197 -1.20 -4.16 9.09
C HIS A 197 0.26 -4.45 9.37
N TYR A 198 0.56 -5.13 10.46
CA TYR A 198 1.93 -5.37 10.90
C TYR A 198 2.73 -6.35 10.01
N ARG A 199 2.03 -7.14 9.16
CA ARG A 199 2.66 -8.05 8.18
C ARG A 199 2.84 -7.41 6.80
N VAL A 200 2.33 -6.21 6.56
CA VAL A 200 2.44 -5.53 5.27
C VAL A 200 3.08 -4.17 5.46
N MET A 201 4.04 -3.83 4.61
CA MET A 201 4.80 -2.58 4.67
C MET A 201 3.88 -1.37 4.75
N ARG A 202 4.09 -0.54 5.77
CA ARG A 202 3.27 0.64 6.04
C ARG A 202 3.84 1.88 5.36
N LEU A 203 2.98 2.67 4.72
CA LEU A 203 3.27 4.04 4.33
C LEU A 203 3.04 4.98 5.52
N TYR A 204 4.03 5.81 5.83
CA TYR A 204 3.92 6.83 6.88
C TYR A 204 3.58 8.20 6.31
N GLU A 205 4.33 8.65 5.33
CA GLU A 205 4.25 10.00 4.78
C GLU A 205 4.60 9.97 3.29
N MET A 206 4.03 10.91 2.55
CA MET A 206 4.35 11.10 1.14
C MET A 206 4.77 12.54 0.91
N TYR A 207 5.84 12.71 0.13
CA TYR A 207 6.34 14.03 -0.26
C TYR A 207 6.43 14.15 -1.76
N GLU A 208 6.06 15.30 -2.29
CA GLU A 208 6.30 15.65 -3.68
C GLU A 208 7.23 16.87 -3.77
N GLY A 209 8.38 16.66 -4.41
CA GLY A 209 9.34 17.69 -4.78
C GLY A 209 9.21 18.07 -6.26
N GLU A 210 10.15 18.88 -6.72
CA GLU A 210 10.20 19.32 -8.12
C GLU A 210 10.44 18.16 -9.07
N ASN A 211 11.44 17.32 -8.75
CA ASN A 211 11.91 16.24 -9.63
C ASN A 211 11.61 14.85 -9.09
N PHE A 212 11.22 14.72 -7.82
CA PHE A 212 11.07 13.43 -7.17
C PHE A 212 9.81 13.35 -6.32
N ILE A 213 9.29 12.13 -6.22
CA ILE A 213 8.27 11.73 -5.26
C ILE A 213 8.93 10.83 -4.23
N TYR A 214 8.60 11.02 -2.96
CA TYR A 214 9.17 10.29 -1.85
C TYR A 214 8.05 9.62 -1.05
N CYS A 215 8.05 8.30 -1.00
CA CYS A 215 7.15 7.52 -0.15
C CYS A 215 7.94 7.03 1.06
N LEU A 216 7.70 7.63 2.23
CA LEU A 216 8.32 7.23 3.49
C LEU A 216 7.60 6.01 4.03
N VAL A 217 8.30 4.88 4.09
CA VAL A 217 7.73 3.58 4.44
C VAL A 217 8.45 2.96 5.64
N GLU A 218 7.86 1.90 6.16
CA GLU A 218 8.43 1.13 7.26
C GLU A 218 9.80 0.55 6.87
N LEU A 219 10.78 0.67 7.77
CA LEU A 219 12.12 0.14 7.58
C LEU A 219 12.19 -1.28 8.15
N TYR A 220 12.48 -2.24 7.28
CA TYR A 220 12.88 -3.58 7.67
C TYR A 220 14.41 -3.70 7.60
N LYS A 221 15.03 -4.23 8.67
CA LYS A 221 16.50 -4.27 8.83
C LYS A 221 17.11 -5.63 8.52
N GLY A 222 16.28 -6.64 8.28
CA GLY A 222 16.71 -7.99 7.89
C GLY A 222 16.96 -8.11 6.40
N THR A 223 17.35 -9.31 5.96
CA THR A 223 17.46 -9.68 4.55
C THR A 223 16.10 -10.09 3.99
N ASP A 224 15.95 -10.12 2.67
CA ASP A 224 14.82 -10.76 2.02
C ASP A 224 14.88 -12.28 2.11
N LEU A 225 13.74 -12.93 1.88
CA LEU A 225 13.61 -14.38 2.01
C LEU A 225 14.39 -15.13 0.91
N LEU A 226 14.53 -14.57 -0.31
CA LEU A 226 15.32 -15.20 -1.38
C LEU A 226 16.78 -15.32 -0.94
N ASN A 227 17.37 -14.23 -0.50
CA ASN A 227 18.76 -14.22 -0.02
C ASN A 227 18.95 -15.16 1.19
N ALA A 228 17.93 -15.26 2.06
CA ALA A 228 17.97 -16.21 3.18
C ALA A 228 17.96 -17.67 2.70
N ILE A 229 17.15 -18.01 1.69
CA ILE A 229 17.09 -19.36 1.09
C ILE A 229 18.40 -19.65 0.36
N VAL A 230 18.90 -18.74 -0.48
CA VAL A 230 20.16 -18.91 -1.22
C VAL A 230 21.33 -19.16 -0.27
N LYS A 231 21.40 -18.42 0.85
CA LYS A 231 22.49 -18.54 1.82
C LYS A 231 22.43 -19.79 2.68
N LYS A 232 21.23 -20.23 3.07
CA LYS A 232 21.02 -21.30 4.05
C LYS A 232 20.51 -22.61 3.46
N GLY A 233 20.09 -22.62 2.17
CA GLY A 233 19.42 -23.74 1.53
C GLY A 233 18.02 -23.98 2.07
N SER A 234 17.54 -25.23 1.96
CA SER A 234 16.28 -25.66 2.53
C SER A 234 16.21 -25.42 4.04
N GLN A 235 15.03 -25.06 4.52
CA GLN A 235 14.82 -24.78 5.94
C GLN A 235 14.01 -25.90 6.59
N PRO A 236 14.16 -26.14 7.91
CA PRO A 236 13.31 -27.07 8.64
C PRO A 236 11.84 -26.73 8.49
N GLU A 237 11.00 -27.76 8.42
CA GLU A 237 9.54 -27.65 8.22
C GLU A 237 8.89 -26.66 9.20
N GLN A 238 9.21 -26.76 10.49
CA GLN A 238 8.67 -25.88 11.52
C GLN A 238 8.95 -24.39 11.24
N LYS A 239 10.15 -24.09 10.75
CA LYS A 239 10.52 -22.73 10.38
C LYS A 239 9.81 -22.28 9.11
N ALA A 240 9.68 -23.17 8.12
CA ALA A 240 8.92 -22.91 6.90
C ALA A 240 7.46 -22.60 7.22
N LEU A 241 6.82 -23.40 8.07
CA LEU A 241 5.45 -23.16 8.54
C LEU A 241 5.30 -21.81 9.25
N THR A 242 6.25 -21.46 10.13
CA THR A 242 6.21 -20.16 10.84
C THR A 242 6.25 -18.98 9.85
N ILE A 243 7.07 -19.06 8.79
CA ILE A 243 7.17 -17.99 7.78
C ILE A 243 5.89 -17.94 6.95
N ILE A 244 5.38 -19.09 6.49
CA ILE A 244 4.17 -19.16 5.66
C ILE A 244 2.93 -18.67 6.40
N LEU A 245 2.76 -19.02 7.67
CA LEU A 245 1.65 -18.51 8.47
C LEU A 245 1.64 -16.99 8.54
N GLN A 246 2.80 -16.36 8.68
CA GLN A 246 2.92 -14.90 8.70
C GLN A 246 2.61 -14.27 7.33
N ILE A 247 3.00 -14.94 6.22
CA ILE A 247 2.62 -14.50 4.87
C ILE A 247 1.10 -14.58 4.71
N LEU A 248 0.48 -15.69 5.14
CA LEU A 248 -0.97 -15.88 5.07
C LEU A 248 -1.73 -14.85 5.92
N GLU A 249 -1.24 -14.49 7.11
CA GLU A 249 -1.80 -13.40 7.92
C GLU A 249 -1.81 -12.06 7.15
N GLY A 250 -0.73 -11.77 6.43
CA GLY A 250 -0.64 -10.57 5.59
C GLY A 250 -1.58 -10.61 4.40
N LEU A 251 -1.70 -11.77 3.74
CA LEU A 251 -2.63 -11.99 2.61
C LEU A 251 -4.09 -11.94 3.06
N GLU A 252 -4.45 -12.57 4.17
CA GLU A 252 -5.79 -12.49 4.75
C GLU A 252 -6.23 -11.04 4.94
N TYR A 253 -5.34 -10.21 5.51
CA TYR A 253 -5.61 -8.78 5.65
C TYR A 253 -5.80 -8.07 4.30
N LEU A 254 -4.93 -8.30 3.31
CA LEU A 254 -5.07 -7.70 1.98
C LEU A 254 -6.37 -8.13 1.31
N HIS A 255 -6.66 -9.43 1.30
CA HIS A 255 -7.85 -10.02 0.68
C HIS A 255 -9.14 -9.59 1.38
N SER A 256 -9.13 -9.38 2.72
CA SER A 256 -10.28 -8.81 3.45
C SER A 256 -10.64 -7.39 3.00
N LYS A 257 -9.73 -6.71 2.30
CA LYS A 257 -9.93 -5.41 1.66
C LYS A 257 -10.07 -5.50 0.14
N SER A 258 -10.26 -6.71 -0.38
CA SER A 258 -10.30 -6.99 -1.82
C SER A 258 -9.03 -6.52 -2.56
N ILE A 259 -7.88 -6.48 -1.90
CA ILE A 259 -6.59 -6.12 -2.50
C ILE A 259 -5.84 -7.40 -2.85
N MET A 260 -5.51 -7.58 -4.13
CA MET A 260 -4.59 -8.60 -4.63
C MET A 260 -3.18 -8.04 -4.74
N HIS A 261 -2.17 -8.80 -4.32
CA HIS A 261 -0.75 -8.42 -4.41
C HIS A 261 -0.17 -8.63 -5.81
N ARG A 262 -0.45 -9.77 -6.44
CA ARG A 262 -0.10 -10.21 -7.80
C ARG A 262 1.39 -10.37 -8.14
N ASP A 263 2.31 -10.00 -7.28
CA ASP A 263 3.77 -10.25 -7.43
C ASP A 263 4.39 -10.77 -6.12
N LEU A 264 3.70 -11.71 -5.46
CA LEU A 264 4.24 -12.32 -4.26
C LEU A 264 5.39 -13.28 -4.64
N LYS A 265 6.57 -12.99 -4.08
CA LYS A 265 7.81 -13.76 -4.30
C LYS A 265 8.76 -13.58 -3.11
N PRO A 266 9.78 -14.46 -2.97
CA PRO A 266 10.68 -14.37 -1.81
C PRO A 266 11.43 -13.05 -1.67
N GLU A 267 11.69 -12.33 -2.77
CA GLU A 267 12.31 -10.99 -2.77
C GLU A 267 11.42 -9.94 -2.10
N ASN A 268 10.09 -10.15 -2.17
CA ASN A 268 9.09 -9.25 -1.59
C ASN A 268 8.69 -9.63 -0.16
N ILE A 269 9.39 -10.58 0.46
CA ILE A 269 9.25 -10.98 1.87
C ILE A 269 10.54 -10.62 2.59
N ILE A 270 10.49 -9.65 3.49
CA ILE A 270 11.69 -9.15 4.19
C ILE A 270 11.57 -9.45 5.69
N PHE A 271 12.63 -9.95 6.29
CA PHE A 271 12.71 -10.09 7.74
C PHE A 271 12.79 -8.70 8.40
N LYS A 272 11.98 -8.46 9.41
CA LYS A 272 11.91 -7.13 10.05
C LYS A 272 13.21 -6.77 10.77
N LYS A 273 13.90 -7.77 11.33
CA LYS A 273 15.20 -7.61 11.99
C LYS A 273 16.16 -8.69 11.54
N SER A 274 17.45 -8.39 11.65
CA SER A 274 18.50 -9.41 11.46
C SER A 274 18.35 -10.50 12.52
N ASN A 275 18.48 -11.77 12.10
CA ASN A 275 18.36 -12.96 12.95
C ASN A 275 16.99 -13.19 13.62
N ASP A 276 15.95 -12.51 13.15
CA ASP A 276 14.57 -12.73 13.55
C ASP A 276 13.83 -13.61 12.52
N ILE A 277 12.67 -14.15 12.90
CA ILE A 277 11.76 -14.88 12.00
C ILE A 277 10.57 -14.02 11.60
N ASP A 278 10.42 -12.84 12.21
CA ASP A 278 9.34 -11.91 11.95
C ASP A 278 9.51 -11.27 10.57
N ILE A 279 8.47 -11.37 9.71
CA ILE A 279 8.53 -10.92 8.31
C ILE A 279 7.52 -9.82 8.02
N GLY A 280 7.76 -9.10 6.93
CA GLY A 280 6.80 -8.22 6.31
C GLY A 280 6.79 -8.38 4.80
N ILE A 281 5.60 -8.24 4.22
CA ILE A 281 5.35 -8.21 2.78
C ILE A 281 5.61 -6.79 2.29
N VAL A 282 6.38 -6.65 1.23
CA VAL A 282 6.73 -5.36 0.62
C VAL A 282 6.37 -5.34 -0.85
N ASP A 283 6.46 -4.15 -1.46
CA ASP A 283 6.31 -3.90 -2.89
C ASP A 283 4.92 -4.21 -3.46
N LEU A 284 4.06 -3.20 -3.44
CA LEU A 284 2.71 -3.25 -3.97
C LEU A 284 2.61 -2.70 -5.41
N GLY A 285 3.73 -2.72 -6.16
CA GLY A 285 3.79 -2.15 -7.51
C GLY A 285 2.83 -2.78 -8.52
N PHE A 286 2.36 -4.00 -8.26
CA PHE A 286 1.32 -4.68 -9.04
C PHE A 286 0.00 -4.86 -8.28
N ALA A 287 -0.09 -4.39 -7.04
CA ALA A 287 -1.31 -4.56 -6.26
C ALA A 287 -2.49 -3.80 -6.86
N THR A 288 -3.68 -4.37 -6.74
CA THR A 288 -4.92 -3.77 -7.24
C THR A 288 -6.12 -4.26 -6.45
N LEU A 289 -7.23 -3.50 -6.53
CA LEU A 289 -8.51 -4.02 -6.08
C LEU A 289 -8.98 -5.14 -7.01
N GLU A 290 -9.63 -6.16 -6.47
CA GLU A 290 -10.12 -7.31 -7.22
C GLU A 290 -11.09 -6.90 -8.34
N GLU A 291 -11.94 -5.90 -8.11
CA GLU A 291 -12.84 -5.34 -9.13
C GLU A 291 -12.12 -4.54 -10.24
N ASP A 292 -10.88 -4.13 -9.99
CA ASP A 292 -10.11 -3.21 -10.84
C ASP A 292 -8.99 -3.89 -11.64
N TYR A 293 -8.75 -5.20 -11.47
CA TYR A 293 -7.57 -5.87 -12.05
C TYR A 293 -7.48 -5.78 -13.58
N LYS A 294 -8.62 -5.66 -14.26
CA LYS A 294 -8.66 -5.49 -15.72
C LYS A 294 -8.30 -4.08 -16.19
N LYS A 295 -8.26 -3.10 -15.29
CA LYS A 295 -8.01 -1.68 -15.63
C LYS A 295 -6.54 -1.36 -15.89
N LEU A 296 -5.61 -2.13 -15.28
CA LEU A 296 -4.17 -1.93 -15.43
C LEU A 296 -3.54 -3.17 -16.03
N PHE A 297 -2.75 -3.90 -15.32
CA PHE A 297 -2.06 -5.08 -15.85
C PHE A 297 -2.94 -6.33 -15.69
N VAL A 298 -3.53 -6.82 -16.78
CA VAL A 298 -4.22 -8.12 -16.78
C VAL A 298 -3.20 -9.25 -16.59
N ARG A 299 -2.07 -9.18 -17.31
CA ARG A 299 -0.93 -10.08 -17.15
C ARG A 299 0.19 -9.37 -16.41
N CYS A 300 0.49 -9.83 -15.21
CA CYS A 300 1.56 -9.28 -14.39
C CYS A 300 2.15 -10.34 -13.46
N GLY A 301 3.18 -9.96 -12.73
CA GLY A 301 3.88 -10.83 -11.79
C GLY A 301 5.18 -11.44 -12.35
N THR A 302 5.89 -12.15 -11.51
CA THR A 302 7.19 -12.73 -11.81
C THR A 302 7.05 -14.19 -12.22
N PRO A 303 7.44 -14.60 -13.46
CA PRO A 303 7.41 -15.99 -13.88
C PRO A 303 8.12 -16.93 -12.92
N GLY A 304 7.51 -18.08 -12.68
CA GLY A 304 7.94 -19.03 -11.68
C GLY A 304 7.16 -18.94 -10.37
N TYR A 305 6.51 -17.82 -10.10
CA TYR A 305 5.68 -17.58 -8.90
C TYR A 305 4.22 -17.29 -9.23
N VAL A 306 3.98 -16.71 -10.40
CA VAL A 306 2.65 -16.25 -10.83
C VAL A 306 1.71 -17.43 -11.08
N ALA A 307 0.45 -17.28 -10.71
CA ALA A 307 -0.56 -18.32 -10.90
C ALA A 307 -0.82 -18.62 -12.38
N PRO A 308 -1.05 -19.89 -12.77
CA PRO A 308 -1.27 -20.29 -14.16
C PRO A 308 -2.40 -19.54 -14.86
N GLU A 309 -3.48 -19.22 -14.16
CA GLU A 309 -4.65 -18.50 -14.68
C GLU A 309 -4.27 -17.09 -15.20
N ILE A 310 -3.35 -16.39 -14.54
CA ILE A 310 -2.83 -15.09 -15.02
C ILE A 310 -2.09 -15.26 -16.35
N LEU A 311 -1.28 -16.32 -16.48
CA LEU A 311 -0.49 -16.59 -17.69
C LEU A 311 -1.33 -17.09 -18.85
N ASN A 312 -2.46 -17.74 -18.55
CA ASN A 312 -3.40 -18.31 -19.53
C ASN A 312 -4.54 -17.34 -19.90
N ASP A 313 -4.46 -16.07 -19.49
CA ASP A 313 -5.46 -15.02 -19.75
C ASP A 313 -6.87 -15.37 -19.27
N MET A 314 -6.96 -16.12 -18.17
CA MET A 314 -8.22 -16.47 -17.54
C MET A 314 -8.62 -15.37 -16.53
N ASP A 315 -9.91 -15.32 -16.21
CA ASP A 315 -10.35 -14.50 -15.07
C ASP A 315 -9.79 -15.08 -13.76
N TYR A 316 -9.41 -14.21 -12.84
CA TYR A 316 -8.77 -14.60 -11.59
C TYR A 316 -9.21 -13.72 -10.42
N ASP A 317 -9.05 -14.24 -9.23
CA ASP A 317 -9.35 -13.59 -7.95
C ASP A 317 -8.11 -13.57 -7.04
N CYS A 318 -8.29 -13.23 -5.77
CA CYS A 318 -7.21 -13.18 -4.77
C CYS A 318 -6.49 -14.53 -4.54
N LYS A 319 -7.02 -15.66 -5.02
CA LYS A 319 -6.36 -16.97 -4.90
C LYS A 319 -5.02 -17.04 -5.67
N VAL A 320 -4.79 -16.17 -6.62
CA VAL A 320 -3.49 -16.07 -7.32
C VAL A 320 -2.33 -15.80 -6.34
N ASP A 321 -2.57 -15.03 -5.26
CA ASP A 321 -1.57 -14.78 -4.23
C ASP A 321 -1.35 -16.03 -3.35
N VAL A 322 -2.40 -16.81 -3.12
CA VAL A 322 -2.30 -18.09 -2.38
C VAL A 322 -1.46 -19.10 -3.17
N PHE A 323 -1.62 -19.15 -4.50
CA PHE A 323 -0.75 -19.95 -5.36
C PHE A 323 0.71 -19.54 -5.21
N SER A 324 1.00 -18.24 -5.31
CA SER A 324 2.36 -17.69 -5.16
C SER A 324 2.94 -18.01 -3.77
N CYS A 325 2.12 -17.94 -2.70
CA CYS A 325 2.49 -18.35 -1.35
C CYS A 325 2.87 -19.84 -1.30
N GLY A 326 2.13 -20.70 -2.00
CA GLY A 326 2.45 -22.13 -2.15
C GLY A 326 3.81 -22.37 -2.81
N ILE A 327 4.15 -21.60 -3.86
CA ILE A 327 5.48 -21.65 -4.50
C ILE A 327 6.58 -21.22 -3.53
N ILE A 328 6.36 -20.18 -2.75
CA ILE A 328 7.31 -19.73 -1.71
C ILE A 328 7.51 -20.84 -0.67
N PHE A 329 6.43 -21.50 -0.22
CA PHE A 329 6.53 -22.61 0.73
C PHE A 329 7.36 -23.76 0.18
N TYR A 330 7.10 -24.17 -1.06
CA TYR A 330 7.91 -25.16 -1.74
C TYR A 330 9.40 -24.78 -1.76
N MET A 331 9.70 -23.52 -2.08
CA MET A 331 11.09 -23.04 -2.10
C MET A 331 11.76 -23.05 -0.73
N ILE A 332 11.05 -22.66 0.33
CA ILE A 332 11.60 -22.71 1.69
C ILE A 332 11.96 -24.12 2.08
N LEU A 333 11.11 -25.11 1.77
CA LEU A 333 11.30 -26.52 2.10
C LEU A 333 12.39 -27.19 1.26
N THR A 334 12.45 -26.86 -0.04
CA THR A 334 13.30 -27.58 -0.99
C THR A 334 14.61 -26.84 -1.33
N GLY A 335 14.67 -25.54 -1.10
CA GLY A 335 15.74 -24.69 -1.61
C GLY A 335 15.70 -24.51 -3.13
N LYS A 336 14.65 -24.98 -3.83
CA LYS A 336 14.53 -25.01 -5.29
C LYS A 336 13.25 -24.33 -5.75
N ILE A 337 13.30 -23.68 -6.91
CA ILE A 337 12.10 -23.16 -7.57
C ILE A 337 11.44 -24.28 -8.40
N PRO A 338 10.12 -24.50 -8.29
CA PRO A 338 9.47 -25.62 -8.99
C PRO A 338 9.45 -25.46 -10.51
N PHE A 339 9.32 -24.22 -11.00
CA PHE A 339 9.27 -23.89 -12.42
C PHE A 339 10.60 -23.26 -12.86
N SER A 340 11.65 -24.08 -12.98
CA SER A 340 12.98 -23.66 -13.43
C SER A 340 13.19 -23.95 -14.93
N GLY A 341 14.01 -23.15 -15.60
CA GLY A 341 14.33 -23.33 -17.00
C GLY A 341 15.58 -22.56 -17.42
N THR A 342 16.11 -22.85 -18.62
CA THR A 342 17.27 -22.19 -19.19
C THR A 342 16.91 -20.87 -19.90
N SER A 343 15.61 -20.66 -20.18
CA SER A 343 15.10 -19.45 -20.82
C SER A 343 13.81 -18.97 -20.15
N TYR A 344 13.54 -17.69 -20.28
CA TYR A 344 12.29 -17.07 -19.83
C TYR A 344 11.05 -17.81 -20.39
N LYS A 345 11.07 -18.15 -21.70
CA LYS A 345 9.97 -18.87 -22.37
C LYS A 345 9.73 -20.24 -21.76
N GLU A 346 10.79 -20.97 -21.42
CA GLU A 346 10.67 -22.29 -20.77
C GLU A 346 10.06 -22.19 -19.37
N ILE A 347 10.50 -21.22 -18.58
CA ILE A 347 9.94 -20.97 -17.23
C ILE A 347 8.45 -20.65 -17.33
N VAL A 348 8.06 -19.73 -18.23
CA VAL A 348 6.64 -19.38 -18.45
C VAL A 348 5.83 -20.61 -18.87
N GLN A 349 6.31 -21.41 -19.81
CA GLN A 349 5.60 -22.63 -20.27
C GLN A 349 5.39 -23.65 -19.16
N LYS A 350 6.41 -23.89 -18.32
CA LYS A 350 6.31 -24.78 -17.15
C LYS A 350 5.32 -24.23 -16.12
N ASN A 351 5.38 -22.94 -15.86
CA ASN A 351 4.49 -22.25 -14.91
C ASN A 351 3.04 -22.29 -15.41
N MET A 352 2.77 -22.05 -16.72
CA MET A 352 1.43 -22.15 -17.32
C MET A 352 0.83 -23.56 -17.17
N ARG A 353 1.67 -24.61 -17.23
CA ARG A 353 1.23 -26.00 -17.04
C ARG A 353 0.89 -26.33 -15.59
N GLY A 354 1.44 -25.59 -14.63
CA GLY A 354 1.18 -25.71 -13.20
C GLY A 354 1.59 -27.06 -12.56
N LYS A 355 2.37 -27.89 -13.25
CA LYS A 355 2.76 -29.24 -12.76
C LYS A 355 3.97 -29.12 -11.84
N ILE A 356 3.77 -29.37 -10.55
CA ILE A 356 4.82 -29.34 -9.51
C ILE A 356 5.13 -30.80 -9.10
N ASN A 357 6.42 -31.10 -8.96
CA ASN A 357 6.85 -32.39 -8.37
C ASN A 357 6.83 -32.29 -6.85
N PHE A 358 5.92 -33.00 -6.22
CA PHE A 358 5.81 -33.10 -4.76
C PHE A 358 6.48 -34.37 -4.18
N ASN A 359 7.31 -35.07 -4.94
CA ASN A 359 8.04 -36.22 -4.41
C ASN A 359 9.20 -35.74 -3.51
N PHE A 360 8.87 -35.39 -2.28
CA PHE A 360 9.82 -34.87 -1.30
C PHE A 360 10.86 -35.93 -0.89
N SER A 361 10.59 -37.23 -1.05
CA SER A 361 11.57 -38.29 -0.80
C SER A 361 12.71 -38.25 -1.83
N GLU A 362 12.41 -38.00 -3.10
CA GLU A 362 13.42 -37.75 -4.14
C GLU A 362 14.22 -36.47 -3.92
N LEU A 363 13.66 -35.50 -3.21
CA LEU A 363 14.30 -34.23 -2.86
C LEU A 363 15.10 -34.31 -1.55
N ASN A 364 15.15 -35.50 -0.91
CA ASN A 364 15.76 -35.73 0.41
C ASN A 364 15.22 -34.82 1.54
N ILE A 365 13.94 -34.48 1.47
CA ILE A 365 13.26 -33.62 2.44
C ILE A 365 12.43 -34.50 3.38
N LYS A 366 12.71 -34.39 4.68
CA LYS A 366 11.88 -34.98 5.71
C LYS A 366 10.73 -34.03 6.04
N ILE A 367 9.53 -34.40 5.63
CA ILE A 367 8.29 -33.75 6.06
C ILE A 367 7.67 -34.64 7.13
N SER A 368 7.21 -34.03 8.22
CA SER A 368 6.44 -34.73 9.25
C SER A 368 5.17 -35.31 8.60
N PRO A 369 4.79 -36.58 8.90
CA PRO A 369 3.48 -37.05 8.45
C PRO A 369 2.42 -36.08 8.98
N PRO A 370 1.37 -35.77 8.19
CA PRO A 370 0.33 -34.84 8.62
C PRO A 370 -0.11 -35.28 10.01
N SER A 371 0.11 -34.41 11.00
CA SER A 371 -0.24 -34.71 12.38
C SER A 371 -1.73 -35.06 12.39
N LYS A 372 -2.12 -36.12 13.14
CA LYS A 372 -3.48 -36.63 13.28
C LYS A 372 -4.53 -35.60 13.78
N LEU A 373 -4.28 -34.31 13.62
CA LEU A 373 -5.16 -33.20 13.96
C LEU A 373 -6.25 -32.92 12.92
N ILE A 374 -6.26 -33.66 11.78
CA ILE A 374 -7.38 -33.69 10.85
C ILE A 374 -8.01 -35.11 10.90
N SER A 375 -8.25 -35.62 12.06
CA SER A 375 -9.05 -36.81 12.25
C SER A 375 -10.32 -36.38 13.00
N ASN A 376 -11.35 -36.00 12.27
CA ASN A 376 -12.78 -36.23 12.57
C ASN A 376 -13.67 -35.35 11.66
N GLY A 377 -13.43 -35.41 10.38
CA GLY A 377 -14.41 -35.05 9.38
C GLY A 377 -14.17 -35.87 8.12
N PRO A 378 -15.19 -36.49 7.52
CA PRO A 378 -15.00 -37.19 6.25
C PRO A 378 -14.59 -36.17 5.19
N ILE A 379 -13.37 -36.32 4.65
CA ILE A 379 -13.03 -35.72 3.36
C ILE A 379 -13.89 -36.49 2.37
N THR A 380 -15.02 -35.94 1.99
CA THR A 380 -15.76 -36.44 0.84
C THR A 380 -14.87 -36.19 -0.37
N GLU A 381 -14.39 -37.28 -0.97
CA GLU A 381 -13.85 -37.30 -2.31
C GLU A 381 -15.02 -37.05 -3.28
N ASP A 382 -15.37 -35.79 -3.47
CA ASP A 382 -16.22 -35.33 -4.56
C ASP A 382 -15.43 -34.28 -5.34
N VAL A 383 -14.39 -34.77 -6.03
CA VAL A 383 -13.89 -34.09 -7.22
C VAL A 383 -14.81 -34.49 -8.36
N GLU A 384 -15.93 -33.82 -8.53
CA GLU A 384 -16.71 -33.88 -9.74
C GLU A 384 -15.80 -33.50 -10.92
N GLU A 385 -15.58 -34.45 -11.82
CA GLU A 385 -14.96 -34.20 -13.11
C GLU A 385 -15.79 -33.17 -13.87
N ILE A 386 -15.19 -31.98 -14.08
CA ILE A 386 -15.78 -30.98 -14.95
C ILE A 386 -15.87 -31.57 -16.37
N PRO A 387 -17.08 -31.71 -16.96
CA PRO A 387 -17.24 -32.28 -18.30
C PRO A 387 -16.50 -31.40 -19.33
N ARG A 388 -15.63 -32.00 -20.10
CA ARG A 388 -15.01 -31.38 -21.28
C ARG A 388 -16.12 -31.03 -22.28
N GLY A 389 -16.42 -29.73 -22.36
CA GLY A 389 -17.29 -29.19 -23.40
C GLY A 389 -16.73 -29.57 -24.79
N LYS A 390 -17.52 -30.23 -25.57
CA LYS A 390 -17.27 -30.51 -26.98
C LYS A 390 -17.21 -29.21 -27.75
N ALA A 391 -16.11 -28.99 -28.48
CA ALA A 391 -16.06 -28.03 -29.56
C ALA A 391 -17.02 -28.48 -30.64
N GLU A 392 -18.08 -27.72 -30.92
CA GLU A 392 -18.86 -27.83 -32.17
C GLU A 392 -18.61 -26.55 -32.98
N GLN A 393 -18.12 -26.81 -34.15
CA GLN A 393 -18.04 -26.15 -35.47
C GLN A 393 -18.12 -24.62 -35.54
#